data_afa06e7b7824e9759aefc49b686577bd
#
_entry.id   afa06e7b7824e9759aefc49b686577bd
#
_cell.length_a   1.000
_cell.length_b   1.000
_cell.length_c   1.000
_cell.angle_alpha   90.00
_cell.angle_beta   90.00
_cell.angle_gamma   90.00
#
_symmetry.space_group_name_H-M   'P 1'
#
loop_
_entity.id
_entity.type
_entity.pdbx_description
1 polymer ?
#
loop_
_entity_poly.entity_id
_entity_poly.type
_entity_poly.pdbx_seq_one_letter_code
_entity_poly.pdbx_strand_id
1 'polypeptide(L)'
;MNKSVNINNKKAKFDYSLLEKYTCGIVLNGNEIKSIKNSKASLNNSYCEFEGDELYVVNMHVDQYENSSELNYEPKRRRKLLLNKQELKKIQKQVIDVGITLVATSLFITKKGIAKLNISLAKGKRQFDKRNVIKDRESKINLKRIKKDFNN
;
A
#
# COMPACT_ATOMS: atom_id res chain seq x y z
N MET A 1 -1.80 5.76 -25.27
CA MET A 1 -1.26 6.40 -24.06
C MET A 1 -1.29 5.40 -22.91
N ASN A 2 -0.15 5.08 -22.37
CA ASN A 2 -0.08 4.22 -21.20
C ASN A 2 -0.42 5.05 -19.97
N LYS A 3 -1.60 4.81 -19.40
CA LYS A 3 -1.92 5.39 -18.09
C LYS A 3 -0.97 4.79 -17.06
N SER A 4 -0.31 5.65 -16.29
CA SER A 4 0.50 5.18 -15.17
C SER A 4 -0.42 4.57 -14.12
N VAL A 5 -0.18 3.31 -13.75
CA VAL A 5 -0.93 2.63 -12.71
C VAL A 5 -0.31 2.99 -11.36
N ASN A 6 -1.14 3.52 -10.46
CA ASN A 6 -0.73 3.84 -9.09
C ASN A 6 -1.91 3.62 -8.15
N ILE A 7 -1.84 2.54 -7.40
CA ILE A 7 -2.88 2.14 -6.44
C ILE A 7 -2.41 2.54 -5.05
N ASN A 8 -3.13 3.46 -4.41
CA ASN A 8 -2.78 4.00 -3.10
C ASN A 8 -3.58 3.36 -1.98
N ASN A 9 -2.96 3.25 -0.81
CA ASN A 9 -3.61 2.78 0.41
C ASN A 9 -3.91 3.99 1.31
N LYS A 10 -5.02 4.66 1.05
CA LYS A 10 -5.44 5.84 1.81
C LYS A 10 -5.75 5.52 3.27
N LYS A 11 -6.31 4.33 3.52
CA LYS A 11 -6.65 3.88 4.87
C LYS A 11 -5.42 3.73 5.74
N ALA A 12 -4.33 3.19 5.21
CA ALA A 12 -3.08 3.07 5.96
C ALA A 12 -2.51 4.44 6.34
N LYS A 13 -2.58 5.41 5.45
CA LYS A 13 -2.14 6.78 5.72
C LYS A 13 -2.98 7.46 6.80
N PHE A 14 -4.25 7.11 6.91
CA PHE A 14 -5.14 7.61 7.94
C PHE A 14 -4.91 6.91 9.29
N ASP A 15 -4.78 5.58 9.29
CA ASP A 15 -4.70 4.77 10.50
C ASP A 15 -3.32 4.74 11.15
N TYR A 16 -2.26 5.02 10.40
CA TYR A 16 -0.87 4.88 10.84
C TYR A 16 -0.06 6.13 10.63
N SER A 17 0.86 6.38 11.57
CA SER A 17 1.98 7.30 11.35
C SER A 17 3.03 6.53 10.55
N LEU A 18 3.29 6.98 9.33
CA LEU A 18 4.27 6.34 8.44
C LEU A 18 5.68 6.83 8.78
N LEU A 19 6.57 5.90 9.03
CA LEU A 19 7.95 6.18 9.44
C LEU A 19 8.87 6.07 8.21
N GLU A 20 9.67 5.03 8.15
CA GLU A 20 10.62 4.82 7.05
C GLU A 20 9.99 4.07 5.90
N LYS A 21 10.22 4.54 4.67
CA LYS A 21 9.64 3.96 3.44
C LYS A 21 10.68 3.15 2.68
N TYR A 22 10.21 2.08 2.04
CA TYR A 22 11.02 1.22 1.17
C TYR A 22 10.24 0.93 -0.11
N THR A 23 10.94 0.85 -1.22
CA THR A 23 10.37 0.39 -2.49
C THR A 23 10.90 -1.00 -2.78
N CYS A 24 10.01 -1.96 -2.99
CA CYS A 24 10.39 -3.35 -3.22
C CYS A 24 9.78 -3.91 -4.50
N GLY A 25 10.47 -4.90 -5.07
CA GLY A 25 9.88 -5.75 -6.09
C GLY A 25 8.84 -6.66 -5.48
N ILE A 26 7.95 -7.18 -6.30
CA ILE A 26 6.91 -8.11 -5.87
C ILE A 26 6.83 -9.28 -6.86
N VAL A 27 6.81 -10.49 -6.34
CA VAL A 27 6.70 -11.70 -7.16
C VAL A 27 5.23 -11.93 -7.51
N LEU A 28 4.93 -11.82 -8.80
CA LEU A 28 3.58 -11.96 -9.35
C LEU A 28 3.57 -12.98 -10.48
N ASN A 29 2.43 -13.64 -10.67
CA ASN A 29 2.22 -14.41 -11.91
C ASN A 29 1.67 -13.51 -13.03
N GLY A 30 1.62 -14.02 -14.26
CA GLY A 30 1.23 -13.23 -15.42
C GLY A 30 -0.19 -12.67 -15.35
N ASN A 31 -1.12 -13.41 -14.79
CA ASN A 31 -2.52 -12.97 -14.65
C ASN A 31 -2.66 -11.88 -13.59
N GLU A 32 -1.90 -11.96 -12.51
CA GLU A 32 -1.87 -10.91 -11.48
C GLU A 32 -1.35 -9.59 -12.03
N ILE A 33 -0.27 -9.62 -12.81
CA ILE A 33 0.28 -8.42 -13.47
C ILE A 33 -0.75 -7.78 -14.41
N LYS A 34 -1.46 -8.59 -15.19
CA LYS A 34 -2.48 -8.09 -16.11
C LYS A 34 -3.61 -7.38 -15.37
N SER A 35 -4.06 -7.95 -14.25
CA SER A 35 -5.08 -7.32 -13.39
C SER A 35 -4.58 -6.00 -12.80
N ILE A 36 -3.35 -5.96 -12.31
CA ILE A 36 -2.76 -4.74 -11.75
C ILE A 36 -2.63 -3.65 -12.80
N LYS A 37 -2.23 -3.98 -14.02
CA LYS A 37 -2.18 -3.04 -15.14
C LYS A 37 -3.54 -2.42 -15.47
N ASN A 38 -4.61 -3.14 -15.17
CA ASN A 38 -5.99 -2.65 -15.32
C ASN A 38 -6.52 -2.00 -14.03
N SER A 39 -5.66 -1.72 -13.07
CA SER A 39 -6.00 -1.15 -11.76
C SER A 39 -6.99 -2.01 -10.95
N LYS A 40 -6.98 -3.32 -11.17
CA LYS A 40 -7.87 -4.28 -10.52
C LYS A 40 -7.21 -4.92 -9.30
N ALA A 41 -6.77 -4.07 -8.37
CA ALA A 41 -6.13 -4.50 -7.12
C ALA A 41 -6.42 -3.51 -6.01
N SER A 42 -6.33 -3.98 -4.77
CA SER A 42 -6.55 -3.15 -3.57
C SER A 42 -5.51 -3.48 -2.50
N LEU A 43 -5.02 -2.44 -1.84
CA LEU A 43 -4.10 -2.55 -0.72
C LEU A 43 -4.79 -2.39 0.63
N ASN A 44 -6.11 -2.22 0.66
CA ASN A 44 -6.84 -2.02 1.91
C ASN A 44 -6.64 -3.20 2.86
N ASN A 45 -6.26 -2.90 4.10
CA ASN A 45 -5.97 -3.88 5.14
C ASN A 45 -4.76 -4.79 4.83
N SER A 46 -3.93 -4.42 3.86
CA SER A 46 -2.69 -5.16 3.59
C SER A 46 -1.60 -4.78 4.58
N TYR A 47 -0.77 -5.74 4.88
CA TYR A 47 0.40 -5.55 5.74
C TYR A 47 1.51 -6.49 5.28
N CYS A 48 2.70 -6.31 5.82
CA CYS A 48 3.84 -7.15 5.46
C CYS A 48 4.30 -7.91 6.69
N GLU A 49 4.73 -9.16 6.52
CA GLU A 49 5.26 -9.99 7.59
C GLU A 49 6.44 -10.82 7.09
N PHE A 50 7.33 -11.14 8.02
CA PHE A 50 8.45 -12.03 7.75
C PHE A 50 8.05 -13.49 7.90
N GLU A 51 8.55 -14.33 7.01
CA GLU A 51 8.56 -15.77 7.14
C GLU A 51 10.02 -16.20 7.00
N GLY A 52 10.67 -16.54 8.13
CA GLY A 52 12.12 -16.68 8.16
C GLY A 52 12.79 -15.36 7.82
N ASP A 53 13.68 -15.37 6.85
CA ASP A 53 14.40 -14.18 6.39
C ASP A 53 13.74 -13.49 5.19
N GLU A 54 12.59 -13.98 4.76
CA GLU A 54 11.85 -13.47 3.60
C GLU A 54 10.65 -12.62 4.01
N LEU A 55 10.38 -11.57 3.25
CA LEU A 55 9.27 -10.65 3.50
C LEU A 55 8.14 -10.89 2.52
N TYR A 56 6.91 -10.94 3.04
CA TYR A 56 5.69 -11.16 2.26
C TYR A 56 4.66 -10.06 2.51
N VAL A 57 3.91 -9.70 1.48
CA VAL A 57 2.71 -8.87 1.63
C VAL A 57 1.49 -9.79 1.79
N VAL A 58 0.65 -9.48 2.78
CA VAL A 58 -0.53 -10.26 3.18
C VAL A 58 -1.78 -9.39 3.01
N ASN A 59 -2.89 -9.99 2.65
CA ASN A 59 -4.17 -9.32 2.41
C ASN A 59 -4.19 -8.32 1.25
N MET A 60 -3.20 -8.34 0.38
CA MET A 60 -3.27 -7.58 -0.85
C MET A 60 -4.19 -8.30 -1.82
N HIS A 61 -5.30 -7.66 -2.19
CA HIS A 61 -6.29 -8.23 -3.11
C HIS A 61 -5.93 -7.87 -4.55
N VAL A 62 -5.87 -8.89 -5.40
CA VAL A 62 -5.75 -8.74 -6.87
C VAL A 62 -6.89 -9.51 -7.51
N ASP A 63 -7.73 -8.82 -8.28
CA ASP A 63 -8.85 -9.45 -8.97
C ASP A 63 -8.33 -10.49 -9.98
N GLN A 64 -9.10 -11.55 -10.16
CA GLN A 64 -8.80 -12.52 -11.22
C GLN A 64 -8.89 -11.82 -12.58
N TYR A 65 -7.89 -12.06 -13.43
CA TYR A 65 -7.90 -11.52 -14.79
C TYR A 65 -9.05 -12.15 -15.59
N GLU A 66 -9.84 -11.32 -16.26
CA GLU A 66 -11.08 -11.71 -16.94
C GLU A 66 -10.91 -12.87 -17.93
N ASN A 67 -9.78 -12.89 -18.63
CA ASN A 67 -9.47 -13.93 -19.63
C ASN A 67 -8.66 -15.09 -19.05
N SER A 68 -8.57 -15.18 -17.72
CA SER A 68 -7.87 -16.26 -17.04
C SER A 68 -8.75 -17.52 -17.00
N SER A 69 -8.15 -18.68 -17.33
CA SER A 69 -8.79 -19.99 -17.19
C SER A 69 -8.46 -20.67 -15.86
N GLU A 70 -7.84 -19.96 -14.93
CA GLU A 70 -7.42 -20.51 -13.65
C GLU A 70 -8.61 -20.83 -12.76
N LEU A 71 -8.77 -22.10 -12.36
CA LEU A 71 -9.94 -22.56 -11.60
C LEU A 71 -9.85 -22.28 -10.09
N ASN A 72 -8.65 -22.25 -9.53
CA ASN A 72 -8.41 -22.11 -8.09
C ASN A 72 -7.63 -20.82 -7.78
N TYR A 73 -8.08 -19.73 -8.36
CA TYR A 73 -7.42 -18.44 -8.16
C TYR A 73 -7.66 -17.92 -6.74
N GLU A 74 -6.56 -17.50 -6.08
CA GLU A 74 -6.60 -16.87 -4.75
C GLU A 74 -6.32 -15.37 -4.86
N PRO A 75 -7.34 -14.51 -4.73
CA PRO A 75 -7.14 -13.05 -4.84
C PRO A 75 -6.19 -12.47 -3.78
N LYS A 76 -6.19 -13.06 -2.59
CA LYS A 76 -5.37 -12.60 -1.46
C LYS A 76 -4.16 -13.48 -1.19
N ARG A 77 -3.61 -14.11 -2.21
CA ARG A 77 -2.40 -14.92 -2.08
C ARG A 77 -1.27 -14.11 -1.46
N ARG A 78 -0.53 -14.73 -0.55
CA ARG A 78 0.70 -14.14 0.00
C ARG A 78 1.71 -13.97 -1.14
N ARG A 79 2.30 -12.81 -1.26
CA ARG A 79 3.24 -12.51 -2.35
C ARG A 79 4.57 -12.07 -1.77
N LYS A 80 5.64 -12.68 -2.26
CA LYS A 80 7.00 -12.39 -1.79
C LYS A 80 7.43 -11.02 -2.28
N LEU A 81 8.07 -10.27 -1.38
CA LEU A 81 8.67 -8.98 -1.69
C LEU A 81 10.18 -9.13 -1.88
N LEU A 82 10.72 -8.38 -2.81
CA LEU A 82 12.13 -8.44 -3.17
C LEU A 82 12.84 -7.15 -2.73
N LEU A 83 13.74 -7.31 -1.77
CA LEU A 83 14.60 -6.25 -1.27
C LEU A 83 16.03 -6.81 -1.15
N ASN A 84 17.02 -5.93 -1.05
CA ASN A 84 18.36 -6.40 -0.79
C ASN A 84 18.51 -6.88 0.67
N LYS A 85 19.56 -7.66 0.94
CA LYS A 85 19.77 -8.27 2.25
C LYS A 85 19.95 -7.24 3.37
N GLN A 86 20.58 -6.12 3.08
CA GLN A 86 20.81 -5.05 4.06
C GLN A 86 19.50 -4.40 4.47
N GLU A 87 18.62 -4.13 3.51
CA GLU A 87 17.29 -3.58 3.77
C GLU A 87 16.43 -4.54 4.59
N LEU A 88 16.43 -5.83 4.22
CA LEU A 88 15.69 -6.87 4.95
C LEU A 88 16.15 -6.97 6.42
N LYS A 89 17.46 -6.97 6.66
CA LYS A 89 17.99 -7.02 8.02
C LYS A 89 17.61 -5.79 8.84
N LYS A 90 17.68 -4.62 8.23
CA LYS A 90 17.31 -3.35 8.87
C LYS A 90 15.84 -3.34 9.27
N ILE A 91 14.96 -3.73 8.34
CA ILE A 91 13.51 -3.81 8.60
C ILE A 91 13.22 -4.83 9.69
N GLN A 92 13.86 -6.00 9.64
CA GLN A 92 13.64 -7.07 10.61
C GLN A 92 13.97 -6.62 12.04
N LYS A 93 15.02 -5.84 12.21
CA LYS A 93 15.38 -5.27 13.51
C LYS A 93 14.35 -4.24 13.99
N GLN A 94 13.81 -3.44 13.09
CA GLN A 94 12.88 -2.36 13.42
C GLN A 94 11.47 -2.88 13.77
N VAL A 95 11.01 -3.95 13.14
CA VAL A 95 9.67 -4.51 13.41
C VAL A 95 9.58 -5.29 14.74
N ILE A 96 10.70 -5.54 15.39
CA ILE A 96 10.72 -6.16 16.73
C ILE A 96 10.15 -5.20 17.78
N ASP A 97 10.28 -3.89 17.57
CA ASP A 97 9.78 -2.88 18.52
C ASP A 97 8.26 -2.95 18.64
N VAL A 98 7.78 -2.83 19.89
CA VAL A 98 6.36 -2.88 20.19
C VAL A 98 5.61 -1.73 19.50
N GLY A 99 4.52 -2.06 18.82
CA GLY A 99 3.68 -1.09 18.14
C GLY A 99 4.14 -0.71 16.75
N ILE A 100 5.26 -1.26 16.27
CA ILE A 100 5.74 -1.05 14.89
C ILE A 100 5.27 -2.20 13.99
N THR A 101 4.71 -1.86 12.85
CA THR A 101 4.30 -2.82 11.83
C THR A 101 4.77 -2.34 10.45
N LEU A 102 4.59 -3.19 9.45
CA LEU A 102 4.84 -2.84 8.05
C LEU A 102 3.52 -2.81 7.29
N VAL A 103 3.27 -1.73 6.58
CA VAL A 103 2.07 -1.59 5.75
C VAL A 103 2.46 -1.29 4.31
N ALA A 104 1.64 -1.77 3.37
CA ALA A 104 1.78 -1.42 1.96
C ALA A 104 1.10 -0.07 1.74
N THR A 105 1.81 0.88 1.16
CA THR A 105 1.30 2.25 0.96
C THR A 105 0.87 2.52 -0.46
N SER A 106 1.57 1.99 -1.46
CA SER A 106 1.17 2.12 -2.85
C SER A 106 1.76 1.01 -3.71
N LEU A 107 1.04 0.68 -4.77
CA LEU A 107 1.44 -0.30 -5.79
C LEU A 107 1.46 0.42 -7.13
N PHE A 108 2.55 0.33 -7.86
CA PHE A 108 2.70 1.02 -9.13
C PHE A 108 3.43 0.17 -10.16
N ILE A 109 3.23 0.53 -11.42
CA ILE A 109 3.93 -0.11 -12.55
C ILE A 109 4.97 0.88 -13.07
N THR A 110 6.22 0.43 -13.21
CA THR A 110 7.31 1.24 -13.75
C THR A 110 7.15 1.42 -15.27
N LYS A 111 7.92 2.34 -15.84
CA LYS A 111 7.95 2.56 -17.30
C LYS A 111 8.36 1.30 -18.08
N LYS A 112 9.11 0.41 -17.45
CA LYS A 112 9.51 -0.89 -18.03
C LYS A 112 8.42 -1.97 -17.89
N GLY A 113 7.29 -1.65 -17.26
CA GLY A 113 6.19 -2.60 -17.05
C GLY A 113 6.35 -3.52 -15.85
N ILE A 114 7.22 -3.18 -14.91
CA ILE A 114 7.49 -3.97 -13.71
C ILE A 114 6.66 -3.42 -12.55
N ALA A 115 5.96 -4.31 -11.83
CA ALA A 115 5.22 -3.93 -10.62
C ALA A 115 6.19 -3.72 -9.46
N LYS A 116 5.99 -2.62 -8.73
CA LYS A 116 6.72 -2.26 -7.52
C LYS A 116 5.75 -1.92 -6.42
N LEU A 117 6.10 -2.28 -5.20
CA LEU A 117 5.30 -2.00 -4.02
C LEU A 117 6.07 -1.09 -3.08
N ASN A 118 5.46 0.02 -2.69
CA ASN A 118 5.98 0.87 -1.63
C ASN A 118 5.43 0.38 -0.30
N ILE A 119 6.31 0.13 0.63
CA ILE A 119 5.97 -0.27 1.99
C ILE A 119 6.54 0.75 2.97
N SER A 120 5.99 0.80 4.16
CA SER A 120 6.47 1.70 5.21
C SER A 120 6.42 1.02 6.58
N LEU A 121 7.43 1.28 7.38
CA LEU A 121 7.33 1.08 8.81
C LEU A 121 6.26 2.04 9.32
N ALA A 122 5.39 1.56 10.18
CA ALA A 122 4.21 2.30 10.60
C ALA A 122 3.92 2.06 12.08
N LYS A 123 3.40 3.10 12.71
CA LYS A 123 2.92 3.04 14.09
C LYS A 123 1.45 3.44 14.10
N GLY A 124 0.61 2.66 14.79
CA GLY A 124 -0.81 2.97 14.90
C GLY A 124 -1.05 4.34 15.52
N LYS A 125 -1.89 5.17 14.89
CA LYS A 125 -2.29 6.45 15.45
C LYS A 125 -3.24 6.26 16.61
N ARG A 126 -3.08 7.07 17.65
CA ARG A 126 -4.05 7.13 18.73
C ARG A 126 -5.36 7.72 18.22
N GLN A 127 -6.47 7.38 18.83
CA GLN A 127 -7.79 7.88 18.45
C GLN A 127 -7.84 9.43 18.42
N PHE A 128 -7.09 10.07 19.32
CA PHE A 128 -6.95 11.52 19.35
C PHE A 128 -6.34 12.08 18.06
N ASP A 129 -5.28 11.46 17.55
CA ASP A 129 -4.60 11.90 16.31
C ASP A 129 -5.52 11.78 15.10
N LYS A 130 -6.32 10.71 15.02
CA LYS A 130 -7.31 10.53 13.95
C LYS A 130 -8.37 11.60 13.96
N ARG A 131 -8.86 12.00 15.12
CA ARG A 131 -9.83 13.09 15.29
C ARG A 131 -9.27 14.41 14.82
N ASN A 132 -8.02 14.72 15.13
CA ASN A 132 -7.36 15.95 14.70
C ASN A 132 -7.23 16.01 13.18
N VAL A 133 -6.89 14.91 12.50
CA VAL A 133 -6.81 14.84 11.04
C VAL A 133 -8.16 15.16 10.42
N ILE A 134 -9.25 14.62 10.96
CA ILE A 134 -10.62 14.88 10.49
C ILE A 134 -10.97 16.34 10.66
N LYS A 135 -10.71 16.93 11.83
CA LYS A 135 -10.96 18.36 12.10
C LYS A 135 -10.21 19.28 11.13
N ASP A 136 -8.94 18.99 10.86
CA ASP A 136 -8.14 19.77 9.93
C ASP A 136 -8.71 19.71 8.51
N ARG A 137 -9.17 18.55 8.06
CA ARG A 137 -9.82 18.40 6.74
C ARG A 137 -11.10 19.21 6.66
N GLU A 138 -11.94 19.15 7.69
CA GLU A 138 -13.21 19.90 7.76
C GLU A 138 -12.94 21.42 7.75
N SER A 139 -11.98 21.89 8.52
CA SER A 139 -11.58 23.29 8.55
C SER A 139 -11.12 23.78 7.18
N LYS A 140 -10.31 23.01 6.45
CA LYS A 140 -9.88 23.35 5.08
C LYS A 140 -11.04 23.42 4.10
N ILE A 141 -11.99 22.52 4.20
CA ILE A 141 -13.19 22.50 3.35
C ILE A 141 -14.04 23.74 3.61
N ASN A 142 -14.26 24.09 4.88
CA ASN A 142 -15.04 25.27 5.28
C ASN A 142 -14.39 26.57 4.80
N LEU A 143 -13.08 26.71 4.91
CA LEU A 143 -12.35 27.86 4.39
C LEU A 143 -12.49 28.01 2.88
N LYS A 144 -12.44 26.93 2.14
CA LYS A 144 -12.65 26.92 0.68
C LYS A 144 -14.06 27.36 0.32
N ARG A 145 -15.06 26.93 1.06
CA ARG A 145 -16.47 27.33 0.86
C ARG A 145 -16.63 28.84 1.10
N ILE A 146 -16.12 29.36 2.19
CA ILE A 146 -16.17 30.78 2.53
C ILE A 146 -15.52 31.62 1.43
N LYS A 147 -14.33 31.26 0.95
CA LYS A 147 -13.65 31.96 -0.14
C LYS A 147 -14.47 31.96 -1.43
N LYS A 148 -15.12 30.85 -1.75
CA LYS A 148 -15.98 30.72 -2.94
C LYS A 148 -17.18 31.66 -2.85
N ASP A 149 -17.80 31.75 -1.68
CA ASP A 149 -18.97 32.62 -1.46
C ASP A 149 -18.61 34.10 -1.55
N PHE A 150 -17.39 34.48 -1.11
CA PHE A 150 -16.90 35.85 -1.20
C PHE A 150 -16.52 36.26 -2.63
N ASN A 151 -16.16 35.33 -3.51
CA ASN A 151 -15.73 35.59 -4.89
C ASN A 151 -16.89 35.55 -5.90
N ASN A 152 -18.09 35.26 -5.46
CA ASN A 152 -19.30 35.32 -6.27
C ASN A 152 -20.03 36.71 -6.01
#